data_de0ab03f0252b57bf207772f561d8fc5
#
_entry.id   de0ab03f0252b57bf207772f561d8fc5
#
_cell.length_a   1.000
_cell.length_b   1.000
_cell.length_c   1.000
_cell.angle_alpha   90.00
_cell.angle_beta   90.00
_cell.angle_gamma   90.00
#
_symmetry.space_group_name_H-M   'P 1'
#
loop_
_entity.id
_entity.type
_entity.pdbx_description
1 polymer ?
#
loop_
_entity_poly.entity_id
_entity_poly.type
_entity_poly.pdbx_seq_one_letter_code
_entity_poly.pdbx_strand_id
1 'polypeptide(L)'
;MNLPRIRPARTPDVRAIRGLIDEYSGDGHLLAKAAVTIFEDIQEFVVVEVDGEVVGCGALHVMWEDLAELRTVAVAGTHVRSGIGSMIVTELIERARDLGIRRLFCLP
;
A
#
# COMPACT_ATOMS: atom_id res chain seq x y z
N MET A 1 -15.17 16.20 11.34
CA MET A 1 -14.13 16.00 10.32
C MET A 1 -13.30 14.78 10.69
N ASN A 2 -13.22 13.84 9.78
CA ASN A 2 -12.58 12.56 10.08
C ASN A 2 -11.18 12.52 9.50
N LEU A 3 -10.21 12.28 10.37
CA LEU A 3 -8.81 12.26 9.97
C LEU A 3 -8.43 10.91 9.38
N PRO A 4 -7.57 10.89 8.36
CA PRO A 4 -7.01 9.64 7.87
C PRO A 4 -6.20 8.94 8.97
N ARG A 5 -6.32 7.63 9.00
CA ARG A 5 -5.58 6.80 9.96
C ARG A 5 -4.79 5.75 9.19
N ILE A 6 -3.46 5.75 9.38
CA ILE A 6 -2.62 4.75 8.75
C ILE A 6 -2.33 3.61 9.75
N ARG A 7 -2.33 2.39 9.26
CA ARG A 7 -2.06 1.21 10.08
C ARG A 7 -1.52 0.06 9.21
N PRO A 8 -0.89 -0.94 9.83
CA PRO A 8 -0.53 -2.15 9.08
C PRO A 8 -1.79 -2.82 8.50
N ALA A 9 -1.65 -3.39 7.31
CA ALA A 9 -2.75 -4.11 6.71
C ALA A 9 -2.96 -5.45 7.39
N ARG A 10 -4.20 -5.93 7.34
CA ARG A 10 -4.59 -7.24 7.84
C ARG A 10 -5.28 -7.99 6.71
N THR A 11 -5.40 -9.31 6.86
CA THR A 11 -5.99 -10.13 5.80
C THR A 11 -7.39 -9.68 5.36
N PRO A 12 -8.27 -9.19 6.26
CA PRO A 12 -9.56 -8.66 5.79
C PRO A 12 -9.46 -7.44 4.87
N ASP A 13 -8.30 -6.77 4.84
CA ASP A 13 -8.12 -5.60 3.99
C ASP A 13 -7.84 -5.94 2.53
N VAL A 14 -7.58 -7.21 2.21
CA VAL A 14 -7.19 -7.62 0.85
C VAL A 14 -8.22 -7.20 -0.19
N ARG A 15 -9.51 -7.28 0.13
CA ARG A 15 -10.56 -6.88 -0.82
C ARG A 15 -10.48 -5.39 -1.16
N ALA A 16 -10.26 -4.56 -0.16
CA ALA A 16 -10.14 -3.12 -0.37
C ALA A 16 -8.87 -2.78 -1.13
N ILE A 17 -7.74 -3.42 -0.80
CA ILE A 17 -6.48 -3.23 -1.51
C ILE A 17 -6.65 -3.61 -2.98
N ARG A 18 -7.30 -4.74 -3.24
CA ARG A 18 -7.55 -5.19 -4.61
C ARG A 18 -8.42 -4.18 -5.37
N GLY A 19 -9.42 -3.63 -4.72
CA GLY A 19 -10.26 -2.60 -5.32
C GLY A 19 -9.48 -1.35 -5.71
N LEU A 20 -8.54 -0.93 -4.86
CA LEU A 20 -7.68 0.21 -5.17
C LEU A 20 -6.78 -0.08 -6.37
N ILE A 21 -6.21 -1.27 -6.43
CA ILE A 21 -5.38 -1.67 -7.56
C ILE A 21 -6.21 -1.68 -8.85
N ASP A 22 -7.44 -2.16 -8.79
CA ASP A 22 -8.33 -2.27 -9.96
C ASP A 22 -8.66 -0.90 -10.56
N GLU A 23 -8.72 0.14 -9.75
CA GLU A 23 -8.96 1.49 -10.28
C GLU A 23 -7.89 1.90 -11.29
N TYR A 24 -6.70 1.29 -11.23
CA TYR A 24 -5.57 1.67 -12.06
C TYR A 24 -5.24 0.65 -13.14
N SER A 25 -5.61 -0.62 -12.98
CA SER A 25 -5.23 -1.68 -13.93
C SER A 25 -6.29 -1.98 -14.98
N GLY A 26 -7.55 -1.91 -14.64
CA GLY A 26 -8.66 -2.12 -15.58
C GLY A 26 -8.76 -3.51 -16.19
N ASP A 27 -7.92 -4.48 -15.81
CA ASP A 27 -7.89 -5.81 -16.39
C ASP A 27 -8.38 -6.85 -15.39
N GLY A 28 -9.58 -7.40 -15.65
CA GLY A 28 -10.19 -8.38 -14.75
C GLY A 28 -9.50 -9.73 -14.68
N HIS A 29 -8.66 -10.06 -15.65
CA HIS A 29 -8.00 -11.38 -15.67
C HIS A 29 -6.93 -11.54 -14.60
N LEU A 30 -6.36 -10.44 -14.14
CA LEU A 30 -5.30 -10.49 -13.14
C LEU A 30 -5.83 -10.51 -11.69
N LEU A 31 -7.13 -10.34 -11.50
CA LEU A 31 -7.71 -10.18 -10.17
C LEU A 31 -7.46 -11.35 -9.24
N ALA A 32 -7.65 -12.58 -9.73
CA ALA A 32 -7.48 -13.76 -8.89
C ALA A 32 -6.01 -13.93 -8.46
N LYS A 33 -5.09 -13.77 -9.41
CA LYS A 33 -3.65 -13.81 -9.11
C LYS A 33 -3.26 -12.69 -8.16
N ALA A 34 -3.77 -11.48 -8.41
CA ALA A 34 -3.47 -10.34 -7.57
C ALA A 34 -3.94 -10.57 -6.14
N ALA A 35 -5.12 -11.16 -5.96
CA ALA A 35 -5.63 -11.46 -4.62
C ALA A 35 -4.73 -12.41 -3.86
N VAL A 36 -4.32 -13.51 -4.50
CA VAL A 36 -3.42 -14.49 -3.88
C VAL A 36 -2.10 -13.83 -3.49
N THR A 37 -1.53 -13.04 -4.39
CA THR A 37 -0.28 -12.33 -4.13
C THR A 37 -0.43 -11.36 -2.97
N ILE A 38 -1.54 -10.61 -2.91
CA ILE A 38 -1.78 -9.67 -1.82
C ILE A 38 -1.88 -10.42 -0.49
N PHE A 39 -2.57 -11.56 -0.45
CA PHE A 39 -2.62 -12.37 0.77
C PHE A 39 -1.23 -12.81 1.22
N GLU A 40 -0.42 -13.28 0.29
CA GLU A 40 0.93 -13.74 0.60
C GLU A 40 1.83 -12.61 1.10
N ASP A 41 1.65 -11.40 0.56
CA ASP A 41 2.48 -10.24 0.86
C ASP A 41 1.84 -9.28 1.86
N ILE A 42 0.76 -9.68 2.53
CA ILE A 42 -0.02 -8.75 3.37
C ILE A 42 0.82 -8.06 4.43
N GLN A 43 1.85 -8.73 4.94
CA GLN A 43 2.71 -8.16 5.97
C GLN A 43 3.57 -7.00 5.46
N GLU A 44 3.70 -6.85 4.14
CA GLU A 44 4.42 -5.73 3.52
C GLU A 44 3.57 -4.48 3.41
N PHE A 45 2.25 -4.60 3.58
CA PHE A 45 1.31 -3.53 3.28
C PHE A 45 0.94 -2.68 4.49
N VAL A 46 0.73 -1.40 4.21
CA VAL A 46 0.00 -0.49 5.11
C VAL A 46 -1.25 -0.02 4.38
N VAL A 47 -2.27 0.34 5.14
CA VAL A 47 -3.50 0.91 4.59
C VAL A 47 -3.82 2.21 5.33
N VAL A 48 -4.51 3.09 4.65
CA VAL A 48 -5.07 4.31 5.24
C VAL A 48 -6.58 4.19 5.20
N GLU A 49 -7.21 4.41 6.35
CA GLU A 49 -8.66 4.41 6.42
C GLU A 49 -9.20 5.77 6.82
N VAL A 50 -10.35 6.10 6.28
CA VAL A 50 -11.14 7.28 6.64
C VAL A 50 -12.55 6.77 6.87
N ASP A 51 -13.08 7.04 8.06
CA ASP A 51 -14.43 6.60 8.46
C ASP A 51 -14.61 5.09 8.33
N GLY A 52 -13.57 4.33 8.67
CA GLY A 52 -13.63 2.86 8.61
C GLY A 52 -13.48 2.28 7.21
N GLU A 53 -13.30 3.12 6.19
CA GLU A 53 -13.12 2.67 4.81
C GLU A 53 -11.67 2.81 4.40
N VAL A 54 -11.10 1.77 3.79
CA VAL A 54 -9.75 1.80 3.28
C VAL A 54 -9.72 2.60 1.99
N VAL A 55 -8.98 3.71 2.00
CA VAL A 55 -8.90 4.63 0.86
C VAL A 55 -7.49 4.74 0.28
N GLY A 56 -6.53 4.06 0.86
CA GLY A 56 -5.16 4.05 0.35
C GLY A 56 -4.40 2.84 0.84
N CYS A 57 -3.37 2.47 0.09
CA CYS A 57 -2.49 1.36 0.45
C CYS A 57 -1.10 1.57 -0.12
N GLY A 58 -0.14 0.82 0.40
CA GLY A 58 1.20 0.77 -0.14
C GLY A 58 1.98 -0.36 0.51
N ALA A 59 3.03 -0.82 -0.14
CA ALA A 59 3.83 -1.94 0.36
C ALA A 59 5.32 -1.62 0.30
N LEU A 60 6.04 -2.18 1.24
CA LEU A 60 7.51 -2.15 1.27
C LEU A 60 8.01 -3.56 1.03
N HIS A 61 8.71 -3.76 -0.08
CA HIS A 61 9.24 -5.07 -0.43
C HIS A 61 10.76 -5.07 -0.28
N VAL A 62 11.24 -5.79 0.73
CA VAL A 62 12.67 -5.90 1.00
C VAL A 62 13.29 -6.81 -0.05
N MET A 63 14.35 -6.34 -0.71
CA MET A 63 15.00 -7.06 -1.80
C MET A 63 16.41 -7.51 -1.46
N TRP A 64 17.06 -6.83 -0.54
CA TRP A 64 18.42 -7.13 -0.14
C TRP A 64 18.68 -6.50 1.23
N GLU A 65 19.88 -6.66 1.75
CA GLU A 65 20.24 -6.18 3.08
C GLU A 65 19.99 -4.67 3.26
N ASP A 66 20.23 -3.88 2.21
CA ASP A 66 20.09 -2.43 2.26
C ASP A 66 19.30 -1.90 1.05
N LEU A 67 18.31 -2.66 0.58
CA LEU A 67 17.53 -2.26 -0.59
C LEU A 67 16.10 -2.75 -0.47
N ALA A 68 15.16 -1.85 -0.70
CA ALA A 68 13.74 -2.20 -0.74
C ALA A 68 13.03 -1.40 -1.82
N GLU A 69 11.92 -1.92 -2.26
CA GLU A 69 11.07 -1.31 -3.26
C GLU A 69 9.76 -0.85 -2.62
N LEU A 70 9.34 0.37 -2.93
CA LEU A 70 7.99 0.82 -2.63
C LEU A 70 7.08 0.34 -3.76
N ARG A 71 6.09 -0.47 -3.41
CA ARG A 71 5.19 -1.10 -4.36
C ARG A 71 3.75 -0.74 -4.09
N THR A 72 2.96 -0.76 -5.14
CA THR A 72 1.49 -0.79 -5.03
C THR A 72 0.96 0.37 -4.20
N VAL A 73 1.57 1.56 -4.34
CA VAL A 73 1.06 2.75 -3.68
C VAL A 73 -0.14 3.24 -4.49
N ALA A 74 -1.31 3.21 -3.87
CA ALA A 74 -2.56 3.58 -4.53
C ALA A 74 -3.48 4.31 -3.57
N VAL A 75 -4.16 5.33 -4.07
CA VAL A 75 -5.13 6.13 -3.31
C VAL A 75 -6.42 6.15 -4.12
N ALA A 76 -7.56 5.95 -3.44
CA ALA A 76 -8.87 6.00 -4.09
C ALA A 76 -9.05 7.35 -4.79
N GLY A 77 -9.67 7.31 -5.98
CA GLY A 77 -9.88 8.52 -6.78
C GLY A 77 -10.63 9.61 -6.03
N THR A 78 -11.48 9.24 -5.09
CA THR A 78 -12.23 10.18 -4.25
C THR A 78 -11.36 10.90 -3.24
N HIS A 79 -10.15 10.41 -3.00
CA HIS A 79 -9.25 10.94 -1.96
C HIS A 79 -7.88 11.36 -2.49
N VAL A 80 -7.72 11.46 -3.81
CA VAL A 80 -6.47 11.98 -4.38
C VAL A 80 -6.30 13.45 -3.98
N ARG A 81 -5.04 13.90 -3.90
CA ARG A 81 -4.66 15.25 -3.50
C ARG A 81 -5.03 15.60 -2.07
N SER A 82 -5.25 14.61 -1.23
CA SER A 82 -5.58 14.80 0.19
C SER A 82 -4.39 14.61 1.11
N GLY A 83 -3.20 14.32 0.55
CA GLY A 83 -2.00 14.03 1.34
C GLY A 83 -1.87 12.57 1.76
N ILE A 84 -2.81 11.72 1.37
CA ILE A 84 -2.79 10.30 1.76
C ILE A 84 -1.62 9.58 1.12
N GLY A 85 -1.31 9.86 -0.15
CA GLY A 85 -0.14 9.25 -0.81
C GLY A 85 1.16 9.57 -0.09
N SER A 86 1.36 10.83 0.30
CA SER A 86 2.54 11.23 1.07
C SER A 86 2.60 10.55 2.43
N MET A 87 1.46 10.41 3.08
CA MET A 87 1.33 9.74 4.36
C MET A 87 1.79 8.28 4.25
N ILE A 88 1.37 7.59 3.20
CA ILE A 88 1.76 6.20 2.94
C ILE A 88 3.26 6.10 2.71
N VAL A 89 3.81 6.93 1.82
CA VAL A 89 5.24 6.90 1.48
C VAL A 89 6.08 7.19 2.72
N THR A 90 5.69 8.19 3.52
CA THR A 90 6.40 8.53 4.75
C THR A 90 6.43 7.34 5.72
N GLU A 91 5.30 6.65 5.89
CA GLU A 91 5.23 5.49 6.77
C GLU A 91 6.13 4.35 6.27
N LEU A 92 6.13 4.10 4.95
CA LEU A 92 6.98 3.05 4.38
C LEU A 92 8.46 3.38 4.52
N ILE A 93 8.84 4.64 4.39
CA ILE A 93 10.22 5.07 4.61
C ILE A 93 10.62 4.83 6.07
N GLU A 94 9.75 5.13 7.03
CA GLU A 94 10.04 4.88 8.44
C GLU A 94 10.18 3.38 8.72
N ARG A 95 9.34 2.54 8.12
CA ARG A 95 9.47 1.10 8.26
C ARG A 95 10.81 0.60 7.70
N ALA A 96 11.23 1.16 6.57
CA ALA A 96 12.52 0.82 5.98
C ALA A 96 13.67 1.18 6.92
N ARG A 97 13.61 2.36 7.53
CA ARG A 97 14.62 2.77 8.50
C ARG A 97 14.69 1.83 9.70
N ASP A 98 13.53 1.43 10.20
CA ASP A 98 13.46 0.51 11.34
C ASP A 98 14.07 -0.85 11.00
N LEU A 99 14.01 -1.25 9.73
CA LEU A 99 14.61 -2.50 9.27
C LEU A 99 16.11 -2.37 8.94
N GLY A 100 16.64 -1.15 8.96
CA GLY A 100 18.04 -0.92 8.62
C GLY A 100 18.29 -0.65 7.13
N ILE A 101 17.22 -0.41 6.37
CA ILE A 101 17.33 -0.16 4.93
C ILE A 101 17.49 1.32 4.68
N ARG A 102 18.46 1.68 3.84
CA ARG A 102 18.75 3.08 3.50
C ARG A 102 18.55 3.39 2.02
N ARG A 103 18.40 2.38 1.17
CA ARG A 103 18.18 2.59 -0.27
C ARG A 103 16.80 2.10 -0.65
N LEU A 104 16.01 3.02 -1.20
CA LEU A 104 14.66 2.74 -1.64
C LEU A 104 14.51 3.14 -3.09
N PHE A 105 13.69 2.40 -3.82
CA PHE A 105 13.30 2.79 -5.16
C PHE A 105 11.84 2.44 -5.40
N CYS A 106 11.28 3.05 -6.44
CA CYS A 106 9.95 2.71 -6.86
C CYS A 106 9.94 2.69 -8.39
N LEU A 107 9.28 1.69 -8.95
CA LEU A 107 9.17 1.57 -10.40
C LEU A 107 8.09 2.48 -10.93
N PRO A 108 8.28 3.06 -12.13
CA PRO A 108 7.27 3.96 -12.71
C PRO A 108 5.98 3.24 -13.10
#